data_6a048454ca16d72c3d19c7bb6dbd8c22
#
_entry.id   6a048454ca16d72c3d19c7bb6dbd8c22
#
_cell.length_a   1.000
_cell.length_b   1.000
_cell.length_c   1.000
_cell.angle_alpha   90.00
_cell.angle_beta   90.00
_cell.angle_gamma   90.00
#
_symmetry.space_group_name_H-M   'P 1'
#
loop_
_entity.id
_entity.type
_entity.pdbx_description
1 polymer ?
#
loop_
_entity_poly.entity_id
_entity_poly.type
_entity_poly.pdbx_seq_one_letter_code
_entity_poly.pdbx_strand_id
1 'polypeptide(L)'
;MDNIRVAVWGFGAMGGGIAKVLLEKKGVEITGVCDIHPARVGKSIFELLGVERGERRDVTVCDDINKVAARGAADICVIATDSFTKKVFPKIKLVVENGINVICTAEEMSYPKANQPELAEEMDKLAKANGVSILGTGINPGLMMDLLAVCLSGCMTDVQSVQCRRVNSLSPFGPAVMEEQGVGLSIKAFEQGVEDGSLAGHVGFAESVGMIAEALGWKVDKFEQQMKPIVTTVDRKSPYGFAKAGDVAGVNMTGQGYVNGELKIDMIHPQQIEPEMEGTHTGDYIVLKGTPNV
;
A
#
# COMPACT_ATOMS: atom_id res chain seq x y z
N MET A 1 -18.79 -25.19 -7.86
CA MET A 1 -18.59 -23.80 -8.27
C MET A 1 -17.28 -23.76 -9.03
N ASP A 2 -17.25 -23.10 -10.16
CA ASP A 2 -16.00 -22.90 -10.90
C ASP A 2 -15.06 -22.00 -10.11
N ASN A 3 -13.76 -22.18 -10.30
CA ASN A 3 -12.76 -21.33 -9.63
C ASN A 3 -12.85 -19.90 -10.15
N ILE A 4 -12.63 -18.93 -9.25
CA ILE A 4 -12.42 -17.51 -9.64
C ILE A 4 -11.07 -17.42 -10.35
N ARG A 5 -11.08 -16.93 -11.58
CA ARG A 5 -9.91 -16.79 -12.44
C ARG A 5 -9.24 -15.45 -12.19
N VAL A 6 -7.99 -15.48 -11.78
CA VAL A 6 -7.22 -14.29 -11.42
C VAL A 6 -6.05 -14.08 -12.37
N ALA A 7 -5.97 -12.88 -12.95
CA ALA A 7 -4.78 -12.37 -13.61
C ALA A 7 -3.96 -11.50 -12.62
N VAL A 8 -2.63 -11.51 -12.73
CA VAL A 8 -1.75 -10.66 -11.93
C VAL A 8 -0.90 -9.80 -12.87
N TRP A 9 -0.98 -8.49 -12.70
CA TRP A 9 -0.17 -7.52 -13.45
C TRP A 9 0.85 -6.85 -12.52
N GLY A 10 2.12 -7.12 -12.74
CA GLY A 10 3.25 -6.83 -11.87
C GLY A 10 3.59 -8.04 -10.98
N PHE A 11 4.73 -8.67 -11.23
CA PHE A 11 5.17 -9.88 -10.52
C PHE A 11 6.48 -9.63 -9.76
N GLY A 12 6.58 -8.41 -9.18
CA GLY A 12 7.63 -8.03 -8.23
C GLY A 12 7.38 -8.63 -6.83
N ALA A 13 7.96 -8.00 -5.81
CA ALA A 13 7.81 -8.45 -4.43
C ALA A 13 6.34 -8.54 -4.00
N MET A 14 5.54 -7.50 -4.29
CA MET A 14 4.12 -7.46 -3.91
C MET A 14 3.27 -8.44 -4.73
N GLY A 15 3.32 -8.37 -6.05
CA GLY A 15 2.51 -9.26 -6.91
C GLY A 15 2.89 -10.72 -6.76
N GLY A 16 4.18 -11.04 -6.61
CA GLY A 16 4.65 -12.39 -6.31
C GLY A 16 4.17 -12.90 -4.96
N GLY A 17 4.23 -12.05 -3.93
CA GLY A 17 3.71 -12.38 -2.58
C GLY A 17 2.19 -12.66 -2.61
N ILE A 18 1.42 -11.81 -3.29
CA ILE A 18 -0.02 -12.01 -3.48
C ILE A 18 -0.30 -13.31 -4.25
N ALA A 19 0.42 -13.56 -5.35
CA ALA A 19 0.27 -14.79 -6.12
C ALA A 19 0.53 -16.04 -5.26
N LYS A 20 1.55 -16.01 -4.40
CA LYS A 20 1.84 -17.10 -3.48
C LYS A 20 0.66 -17.40 -2.54
N VAL A 21 0.05 -16.36 -1.97
CA VAL A 21 -1.15 -16.51 -1.12
C VAL A 21 -2.35 -17.01 -1.93
N LEU A 22 -2.54 -16.53 -3.17
CA LEU A 22 -3.64 -16.98 -4.03
C LEU A 22 -3.51 -18.46 -4.41
N LEU A 23 -2.30 -18.96 -4.60
CA LEU A 23 -2.06 -20.39 -4.88
C LEU A 23 -2.47 -21.32 -3.73
N GLU A 24 -2.59 -20.82 -2.51
CA GLU A 24 -3.03 -21.57 -1.32
C GLU A 24 -4.55 -21.51 -1.10
N LYS A 25 -5.25 -20.59 -1.80
CA LYS A 25 -6.69 -20.39 -1.63
C LYS A 25 -7.50 -21.41 -2.44
N LYS A 26 -8.49 -22.03 -1.80
CA LYS A 26 -9.50 -22.85 -2.49
C LYS A 26 -10.45 -21.98 -3.31
N GLY A 27 -10.84 -22.47 -4.48
CA GLY A 27 -11.79 -21.77 -5.35
C GLY A 27 -11.19 -20.59 -6.13
N VAL A 28 -9.85 -20.48 -6.17
CA VAL A 28 -9.12 -19.46 -6.93
C VAL A 28 -8.12 -20.14 -7.86
N GLU A 29 -7.97 -19.63 -9.07
CA GLU A 29 -6.99 -20.08 -10.05
C GLU A 29 -6.30 -18.88 -10.67
N ILE A 30 -4.96 -18.86 -10.67
CA ILE A 30 -4.20 -17.87 -11.43
C ILE A 30 -4.18 -18.32 -12.89
N THR A 31 -4.77 -17.52 -13.78
CA THR A 31 -4.89 -17.84 -15.20
C THR A 31 -3.87 -17.13 -16.09
N GLY A 32 -3.27 -16.05 -15.58
CA GLY A 32 -2.26 -15.30 -16.33
C GLY A 32 -1.46 -14.37 -15.42
N VAL A 33 -0.22 -14.11 -15.79
CA VAL A 33 0.68 -13.18 -15.11
C VAL A 33 1.40 -12.32 -16.13
N CYS A 34 1.41 -11.01 -15.94
CA CYS A 34 2.12 -10.05 -16.76
C CYS A 34 3.19 -9.32 -15.95
N ASP A 35 4.40 -9.28 -16.44
CA ASP A 35 5.51 -8.47 -15.93
C ASP A 35 6.46 -8.13 -17.09
N ILE A 36 7.15 -6.99 -17.01
CA ILE A 36 8.09 -6.55 -18.07
C ILE A 36 9.56 -6.82 -17.72
N HIS A 37 9.83 -7.29 -16.49
CA HIS A 37 11.20 -7.49 -16.04
C HIS A 37 11.84 -8.71 -16.72
N PRO A 38 12.99 -8.56 -17.43
CA PRO A 38 13.58 -9.64 -18.23
C PRO A 38 13.92 -10.91 -17.43
N ALA A 39 14.24 -10.77 -16.16
CA ALA A 39 14.53 -11.92 -15.29
C ALA A 39 13.30 -12.78 -14.95
N ARG A 40 12.08 -12.31 -15.25
CA ARG A 40 10.80 -12.98 -14.93
C ARG A 40 10.08 -13.46 -16.18
N VAL A 41 10.08 -12.67 -17.24
CA VAL A 41 9.40 -13.00 -18.51
C VAL A 41 9.87 -14.34 -19.05
N GLY A 42 8.91 -15.16 -19.47
CA GLY A 42 9.16 -16.51 -20.01
C GLY A 42 9.37 -17.60 -18.95
N LYS A 43 9.38 -17.27 -17.66
CA LYS A 43 9.51 -18.25 -16.59
C LYS A 43 8.16 -18.62 -15.97
N SER A 44 8.08 -19.85 -15.43
CA SER A 44 6.94 -20.30 -14.65
C SER A 44 6.84 -19.54 -13.32
N ILE A 45 5.61 -19.18 -12.92
CA ILE A 45 5.37 -18.56 -11.60
C ILE A 45 5.82 -19.47 -10.45
N PHE A 46 5.72 -20.78 -10.62
CA PHE A 46 6.12 -21.75 -9.61
C PHE A 46 7.64 -21.75 -9.40
N GLU A 47 8.41 -21.66 -10.49
CA GLU A 47 9.87 -21.47 -10.42
C GLU A 47 10.25 -20.18 -9.70
N LEU A 48 9.62 -19.06 -10.09
CA LEU A 48 9.90 -17.74 -9.51
C LEU A 48 9.53 -17.62 -8.04
N LEU A 49 8.47 -18.31 -7.62
CA LEU A 49 8.00 -18.29 -6.23
C LEU A 49 8.66 -19.36 -5.35
N GLY A 50 9.41 -20.30 -5.95
CA GLY A 50 10.02 -21.42 -5.24
C GLY A 50 9.00 -22.35 -4.60
N VAL A 51 7.84 -22.56 -5.26
CA VAL A 51 6.76 -23.44 -4.76
C VAL A 51 6.49 -24.59 -5.73
N GLU A 52 6.12 -25.74 -5.21
CA GLU A 52 5.75 -26.87 -6.05
C GLU A 52 4.44 -26.59 -6.80
N ARG A 53 4.41 -26.92 -8.09
CA ARG A 53 3.22 -26.76 -8.92
C ARG A 53 2.10 -27.74 -8.54
N GLY A 54 2.45 -29.00 -8.29
CA GLY A 54 1.49 -30.08 -8.14
C GLY A 54 0.64 -30.26 -9.42
N GLU A 55 -0.66 -30.44 -9.24
CA GLU A 55 -1.64 -30.58 -10.33
C GLU A 55 -2.14 -29.24 -10.90
N ARG A 56 -1.68 -28.12 -10.35
CA ARG A 56 -2.12 -26.78 -10.78
C ARG A 56 -1.67 -26.49 -12.20
N ARG A 57 -2.48 -25.70 -12.94
CA ARG A 57 -2.12 -25.20 -14.24
C ARG A 57 -0.80 -24.42 -14.16
N ASP A 58 0.11 -24.69 -15.09
CA ASP A 58 1.31 -23.85 -15.20
C ASP A 58 0.98 -22.51 -15.85
N VAL A 59 1.55 -21.46 -15.28
CA VAL A 59 1.39 -20.09 -15.77
C VAL A 59 2.77 -19.49 -15.99
N THR A 60 3.08 -19.17 -17.23
CA THR A 60 4.31 -18.49 -17.63
C THR A 60 4.10 -16.97 -17.60
N VAL A 61 5.04 -16.23 -17.03
CA VAL A 61 5.02 -14.76 -17.04
C VAL A 61 5.13 -14.24 -18.46
N CYS A 62 4.15 -13.43 -18.87
CA CYS A 62 4.06 -12.81 -20.20
C CYS A 62 4.40 -11.32 -20.09
N ASP A 63 4.99 -10.73 -21.11
CA ASP A 63 5.27 -9.29 -21.22
C ASP A 63 4.15 -8.49 -21.92
N ASP A 64 3.13 -9.19 -22.42
CA ASP A 64 1.99 -8.60 -23.12
C ASP A 64 0.70 -8.74 -22.31
N ILE A 65 0.27 -7.64 -21.68
CA ILE A 65 -0.95 -7.60 -20.86
C ILE A 65 -2.21 -7.92 -21.67
N ASN A 66 -2.24 -7.62 -22.97
CA ASN A 66 -3.41 -7.91 -23.80
C ASN A 66 -3.69 -9.41 -23.94
N LYS A 67 -2.67 -10.25 -23.78
CA LYS A 67 -2.84 -11.72 -23.74
C LYS A 67 -3.37 -12.19 -22.39
N VAL A 68 -2.97 -11.51 -21.32
CA VAL A 68 -3.29 -11.89 -19.92
C VAL A 68 -4.65 -11.36 -19.50
N ALA A 69 -4.99 -10.12 -19.88
CA ALA A 69 -6.23 -9.44 -19.51
C ALA A 69 -7.17 -9.28 -20.73
N ALA A 70 -7.15 -10.20 -21.68
CA ALA A 70 -8.14 -10.24 -22.76
C ALA A 70 -9.54 -10.51 -22.19
N ARG A 71 -10.58 -10.04 -22.89
CA ARG A 71 -11.98 -10.29 -22.50
C ARG A 71 -12.25 -11.78 -22.27
N GLY A 72 -12.71 -12.13 -21.07
CA GLY A 72 -12.99 -13.50 -20.67
C GLY A 72 -11.77 -14.33 -20.25
N ALA A 73 -10.55 -13.75 -20.21
CA ALA A 73 -9.35 -14.46 -19.76
C ALA A 73 -9.29 -14.61 -18.23
N ALA A 74 -9.86 -13.65 -17.49
CA ALA A 74 -9.93 -13.65 -16.04
C ALA A 74 -11.23 -13.00 -15.55
N ASP A 75 -11.58 -13.25 -14.31
CA ASP A 75 -12.71 -12.60 -13.63
C ASP A 75 -12.23 -11.37 -12.86
N ILE A 76 -11.00 -11.42 -12.37
CA ILE A 76 -10.34 -10.35 -11.60
C ILE A 76 -8.90 -10.19 -12.07
N CYS A 77 -8.43 -8.96 -12.20
CA CYS A 77 -7.02 -8.62 -12.38
C CYS A 77 -6.49 -7.90 -11.14
N VAL A 78 -5.43 -8.45 -10.54
CA VAL A 78 -4.67 -7.79 -9.47
C VAL A 78 -3.56 -6.96 -10.10
N ILE A 79 -3.57 -5.65 -9.89
CA ILE A 79 -2.55 -4.71 -10.40
C ILE A 79 -1.63 -4.31 -9.24
N ALA A 80 -0.35 -4.66 -9.35
CA ALA A 80 0.69 -4.42 -8.34
C ALA A 80 1.97 -3.84 -8.99
N THR A 81 1.82 -2.70 -9.69
CA THR A 81 2.88 -2.14 -10.54
C THR A 81 3.41 -0.78 -10.12
N ASP A 82 2.62 0.00 -9.37
CA ASP A 82 2.90 1.39 -9.02
C ASP A 82 2.17 1.78 -7.74
N SER A 83 2.53 2.93 -7.16
CA SER A 83 1.91 3.50 -5.96
C SER A 83 0.90 4.62 -6.25
N PHE A 84 0.92 5.19 -7.47
CA PHE A 84 0.21 6.42 -7.82
C PHE A 84 -0.97 6.19 -8.77
N THR A 85 -2.12 6.78 -8.46
CA THR A 85 -3.37 6.67 -9.25
C THR A 85 -3.15 7.04 -10.72
N LYS A 86 -2.46 8.14 -11.00
CA LYS A 86 -2.17 8.57 -12.39
C LYS A 86 -1.42 7.53 -13.21
N LYS A 87 -0.53 6.79 -12.57
CA LYS A 87 0.29 5.75 -13.24
C LYS A 87 -0.48 4.45 -13.45
N VAL A 88 -1.36 4.08 -12.52
CA VAL A 88 -2.15 2.85 -12.63
C VAL A 88 -3.44 3.04 -13.42
N PHE A 89 -3.97 4.26 -13.52
CA PHE A 89 -5.24 4.54 -14.20
C PHE A 89 -5.31 3.99 -15.64
N PRO A 90 -4.31 4.19 -16.54
CA PRO A 90 -4.34 3.60 -17.88
C PRO A 90 -4.42 2.07 -17.87
N LYS A 91 -3.81 1.44 -16.88
CA LYS A 91 -3.82 -0.02 -16.70
C LYS A 91 -5.19 -0.50 -16.23
N ILE A 92 -5.76 0.20 -15.26
CA ILE A 92 -7.12 -0.06 -14.76
C ILE A 92 -8.13 0.07 -15.90
N LYS A 93 -8.03 1.15 -16.68
CA LYS A 93 -8.91 1.39 -17.83
C LYS A 93 -8.89 0.23 -18.83
N LEU A 94 -7.70 -0.23 -19.23
CA LEU A 94 -7.53 -1.36 -20.14
C LEU A 94 -8.23 -2.62 -19.62
N VAL A 95 -8.04 -2.94 -18.34
CA VAL A 95 -8.61 -4.15 -17.72
C VAL A 95 -10.14 -4.06 -17.63
N VAL A 96 -10.64 -2.91 -17.18
CA VAL A 96 -12.09 -2.64 -17.04
C VAL A 96 -12.81 -2.68 -18.39
N GLU A 97 -12.25 -2.08 -19.45
CA GLU A 97 -12.80 -2.10 -20.81
C GLU A 97 -12.89 -3.52 -21.39
N ASN A 98 -12.08 -4.45 -20.87
CA ASN A 98 -12.18 -5.89 -21.18
C ASN A 98 -13.21 -6.64 -20.31
N GLY A 99 -13.97 -5.94 -19.45
CA GLY A 99 -15.00 -6.54 -18.61
C GLY A 99 -14.43 -7.36 -17.44
N ILE A 100 -13.25 -7.01 -16.93
CA ILE A 100 -12.57 -7.70 -15.84
C ILE A 100 -12.54 -6.78 -14.61
N ASN A 101 -12.90 -7.32 -13.44
CA ASN A 101 -12.82 -6.61 -12.17
C ASN A 101 -11.34 -6.31 -11.81
N VAL A 102 -11.11 -5.24 -11.08
CA VAL A 102 -9.76 -4.81 -10.68
C VAL A 102 -9.62 -4.78 -9.17
N ILE A 103 -8.52 -5.36 -8.67
CA ILE A 103 -7.98 -5.08 -7.34
C ILE A 103 -6.60 -4.43 -7.55
N CYS A 104 -6.40 -3.23 -7.00
CA CYS A 104 -5.16 -2.47 -7.17
C CYS A 104 -4.49 -2.24 -5.81
N THR A 105 -3.18 -2.49 -5.75
CA THR A 105 -2.38 -2.29 -4.54
C THR A 105 -1.68 -0.95 -4.48
N ALA A 106 -1.87 -0.09 -5.49
CA ALA A 106 -1.33 1.26 -5.45
C ALA A 106 -1.89 2.01 -4.23
N GLU A 107 -1.03 2.61 -3.45
CA GLU A 107 -1.38 3.24 -2.17
C GLU A 107 -2.44 4.33 -2.36
N GLU A 108 -2.29 5.20 -3.34
CA GLU A 108 -3.30 6.24 -3.63
C GLU A 108 -4.68 5.66 -4.02
N MET A 109 -4.73 4.41 -4.50
CA MET A 109 -6.00 3.78 -4.87
C MET A 109 -6.85 3.35 -3.68
N SER A 110 -6.32 3.36 -2.45
CA SER A 110 -7.11 3.10 -1.25
C SER A 110 -8.22 4.12 -1.05
N TYR A 111 -7.95 5.39 -1.41
CA TYR A 111 -8.94 6.47 -1.43
C TYR A 111 -8.54 7.55 -2.47
N PRO A 112 -8.69 7.27 -3.77
CA PRO A 112 -8.16 8.14 -4.81
C PRO A 112 -8.78 9.55 -4.86
N LYS A 113 -9.96 9.74 -4.23
CA LYS A 113 -10.61 11.05 -4.12
C LYS A 113 -9.74 12.08 -3.36
N ALA A 114 -8.84 11.65 -2.47
CA ALA A 114 -8.00 12.58 -1.71
C ALA A 114 -7.10 13.43 -2.61
N ASN A 115 -6.42 12.79 -3.55
CA ASN A 115 -5.45 13.46 -4.42
C ASN A 115 -5.86 13.53 -5.90
N GLN A 116 -6.77 12.66 -6.34
CA GLN A 116 -7.17 12.52 -7.74
C GLN A 116 -8.70 12.39 -7.89
N PRO A 117 -9.50 13.38 -7.42
CA PRO A 117 -10.97 13.27 -7.41
C PRO A 117 -11.58 13.09 -8.80
N GLU A 118 -11.01 13.72 -9.82
CA GLU A 118 -11.48 13.61 -11.21
C GLU A 118 -11.24 12.20 -11.77
N LEU A 119 -10.06 11.60 -11.50
CA LEU A 119 -9.78 10.23 -11.92
C LEU A 119 -10.62 9.21 -11.15
N ALA A 120 -10.90 9.48 -9.87
CA ALA A 120 -11.79 8.63 -9.06
C ALA A 120 -13.20 8.61 -9.66
N GLU A 121 -13.73 9.77 -10.07
CA GLU A 121 -15.03 9.86 -10.74
C GLU A 121 -15.04 9.18 -12.12
N GLU A 122 -13.95 9.35 -12.89
CA GLU A 122 -13.81 8.69 -14.20
C GLU A 122 -13.77 7.16 -14.04
N MET A 123 -13.03 6.64 -13.05
CA MET A 123 -12.97 5.20 -12.74
C MET A 123 -14.34 4.65 -12.34
N ASP A 124 -15.11 5.38 -11.53
CA ASP A 124 -16.46 4.96 -11.13
C ASP A 124 -17.40 4.86 -12.33
N LYS A 125 -17.39 5.89 -13.21
CA LYS A 125 -18.16 5.88 -14.45
C LYS A 125 -17.76 4.72 -15.36
N LEU A 126 -16.45 4.49 -15.51
CA LEU A 126 -15.89 3.42 -16.34
C LEU A 126 -16.29 2.03 -15.83
N ALA A 127 -16.20 1.80 -14.53
CA ALA A 127 -16.57 0.54 -13.90
C ALA A 127 -18.06 0.25 -14.10
N LYS A 128 -18.92 1.23 -13.84
CA LYS A 128 -20.38 1.13 -14.06
C LYS A 128 -20.75 0.84 -15.52
N ALA A 129 -20.09 1.52 -16.47
CA ALA A 129 -20.35 1.33 -17.90
C ALA A 129 -19.96 -0.08 -18.40
N ASN A 130 -19.00 -0.72 -17.75
CA ASN A 130 -18.53 -2.07 -18.11
C ASN A 130 -19.09 -3.18 -17.21
N GLY A 131 -19.92 -2.85 -16.20
CA GLY A 131 -20.52 -3.82 -15.28
C GLY A 131 -19.51 -4.54 -14.39
N VAL A 132 -18.40 -3.87 -14.01
CA VAL A 132 -17.33 -4.40 -13.17
C VAL A 132 -17.05 -3.50 -11.98
N SER A 133 -16.20 -3.97 -11.07
CA SER A 133 -15.78 -3.24 -9.88
C SER A 133 -14.29 -2.92 -9.91
N ILE A 134 -13.91 -1.79 -9.33
CA ILE A 134 -12.53 -1.39 -9.06
C ILE A 134 -12.38 -1.24 -7.55
N LEU A 135 -11.43 -1.94 -6.96
CA LEU A 135 -11.08 -1.86 -5.55
C LEU A 135 -9.61 -1.51 -5.39
N GLY A 136 -9.31 -0.37 -4.80
CA GLY A 136 -7.99 -0.08 -4.26
C GLY A 136 -7.91 -0.55 -2.82
N THR A 137 -6.86 -1.28 -2.44
CA THR A 137 -6.69 -1.80 -1.08
C THR A 137 -5.26 -2.21 -0.81
N GLY A 138 -4.92 -2.34 0.46
CA GLY A 138 -3.61 -2.74 0.95
C GLY A 138 -3.62 -2.95 2.46
N ILE A 139 -2.45 -3.17 3.03
CA ILE A 139 -2.29 -3.22 4.49
C ILE A 139 -2.26 -1.80 5.07
N ASN A 140 -1.50 -0.89 4.41
CA ASN A 140 -1.40 0.51 4.80
C ASN A 140 -0.86 1.33 3.61
N PRO A 141 -1.70 2.20 3.04
CA PRO A 141 -3.12 2.42 3.31
C PRO A 141 -4.01 1.27 2.81
N GLY A 142 -5.26 1.23 3.28
CA GLY A 142 -6.31 0.31 2.86
C GLY A 142 -6.90 -0.56 3.98
N LEU A 143 -6.20 -0.73 5.13
CA LEU A 143 -6.72 -1.50 6.26
C LEU A 143 -6.29 -0.91 7.61
N MET A 144 -4.99 -0.94 7.95
CA MET A 144 -4.55 -0.79 9.35
C MET A 144 -4.71 0.62 9.90
N MET A 145 -4.40 1.65 9.11
CA MET A 145 -4.45 3.04 9.60
C MET A 145 -5.68 3.82 9.07
N ASP A 146 -6.63 3.14 8.46
CA ASP A 146 -7.82 3.76 7.85
C ASP A 146 -9.08 2.90 8.04
N LEU A 147 -9.30 1.86 7.23
CA LEU A 147 -10.52 1.06 7.26
C LEU A 147 -10.79 0.46 8.66
N LEU A 148 -9.75 0.03 9.38
CA LEU A 148 -9.90 -0.49 10.75
C LEU A 148 -10.44 0.58 11.70
N ALA A 149 -9.95 1.82 11.61
CA ALA A 149 -10.48 2.93 12.39
C ALA A 149 -11.93 3.22 12.04
N VAL A 150 -12.28 3.19 10.74
CA VAL A 150 -13.67 3.34 10.28
C VAL A 150 -14.56 2.22 10.85
N CYS A 151 -14.12 0.97 10.78
CA CYS A 151 -14.88 -0.16 11.34
C CYS A 151 -15.10 -0.02 12.86
N LEU A 152 -14.07 0.37 13.60
CA LEU A 152 -14.16 0.57 15.05
C LEU A 152 -15.07 1.74 15.43
N SER A 153 -15.14 2.78 14.61
CA SER A 153 -16.05 3.92 14.85
C SER A 153 -17.53 3.51 14.88
N GLY A 154 -17.90 2.41 14.23
CA GLY A 154 -19.24 1.84 14.29
C GLY A 154 -19.68 1.34 15.67
N CYS A 155 -18.75 1.19 16.62
CA CYS A 155 -19.02 0.86 18.03
C CYS A 155 -19.30 2.10 18.90
N MET A 156 -19.24 3.31 18.31
CA MET A 156 -19.34 4.58 19.03
C MET A 156 -20.61 5.35 18.63
N THR A 157 -21.15 6.09 19.57
CA THR A 157 -22.27 7.02 19.31
C THR A 157 -21.81 8.43 18.95
N ASP A 158 -20.55 8.76 19.30
CA ASP A 158 -19.92 10.04 18.98
C ASP A 158 -18.41 9.82 18.85
N VAL A 159 -17.81 10.29 17.75
CA VAL A 159 -16.36 10.25 17.52
C VAL A 159 -15.83 11.68 17.52
N GLN A 160 -14.89 11.98 18.39
CA GLN A 160 -14.31 13.32 18.56
C GLN A 160 -12.94 13.44 17.89
N SER A 161 -12.12 12.39 17.94
CA SER A 161 -10.84 12.32 17.23
C SER A 161 -10.41 10.88 16.98
N VAL A 162 -9.57 10.68 15.97
CA VAL A 162 -8.98 9.41 15.58
C VAL A 162 -7.46 9.54 15.56
N GLN A 163 -6.76 8.65 16.26
CA GLN A 163 -5.31 8.51 16.15
C GLN A 163 -4.98 7.10 15.69
N CYS A 164 -4.22 7.00 14.60
CA CYS A 164 -3.70 5.76 14.07
C CYS A 164 -2.18 5.80 14.14
N ARG A 165 -1.58 4.83 14.83
CA ARG A 165 -0.13 4.71 14.96
C ARG A 165 0.32 3.32 14.53
N ARG A 166 1.25 3.26 13.58
CA ARG A 166 1.86 2.03 13.11
C ARG A 166 3.36 2.10 13.28
N VAL A 167 3.93 1.20 14.06
CA VAL A 167 5.37 1.10 14.32
C VAL A 167 5.92 -0.11 13.59
N ASN A 168 6.75 0.11 12.57
CA ASN A 168 7.31 -0.96 11.73
C ASN A 168 8.82 -1.10 11.89
N SER A 169 9.27 -2.37 11.83
CA SER A 169 10.66 -2.66 11.54
C SER A 169 10.90 -2.62 10.02
N LEU A 170 11.94 -1.88 9.59
CA LEU A 170 12.43 -1.88 8.22
C LEU A 170 13.41 -3.04 7.94
N SER A 171 13.87 -3.72 8.98
CA SER A 171 14.92 -4.75 8.88
C SER A 171 14.67 -5.86 7.83
N PRO A 172 13.42 -6.32 7.60
CA PRO A 172 13.13 -7.34 6.59
C PRO A 172 13.13 -6.84 5.14
N PHE A 173 13.11 -5.52 4.93
CA PHE A 173 12.94 -4.95 3.58
C PHE A 173 14.27 -4.81 2.85
N GLY A 174 14.21 -4.79 1.51
CA GLY A 174 15.37 -4.74 0.64
C GLY A 174 16.07 -3.37 0.55
N PRO A 175 17.19 -3.28 -0.21
CA PRO A 175 18.02 -2.07 -0.29
C PRO A 175 17.26 -0.83 -0.74
N ALA A 176 16.34 -0.95 -1.71
CA ALA A 176 15.56 0.18 -2.21
C ALA A 176 14.75 0.87 -1.10
N VAL A 177 14.13 0.08 -0.20
CA VAL A 177 13.40 0.63 0.94
C VAL A 177 14.35 1.33 1.93
N MET A 178 15.54 0.77 2.14
CA MET A 178 16.57 1.42 2.99
C MET A 178 16.94 2.82 2.44
N GLU A 179 17.16 2.92 1.15
CA GLU A 179 17.49 4.17 0.46
C GLU A 179 16.33 5.18 0.53
N GLU A 180 15.11 4.76 0.20
CA GLU A 180 13.90 5.60 0.22
C GLU A 180 13.56 6.12 1.62
N GLN A 181 13.95 5.40 2.67
CA GLN A 181 13.72 5.77 4.07
C GLN A 181 14.93 6.47 4.70
N GLY A 182 16.01 6.67 3.96
CA GLY A 182 17.21 7.39 4.40
C GLY A 182 18.03 6.67 5.48
N VAL A 183 17.96 5.34 5.55
CA VAL A 183 18.73 4.54 6.53
C VAL A 183 20.23 4.68 6.29
N GLY A 184 20.99 5.02 7.34
CA GLY A 184 22.43 5.22 7.29
C GLY A 184 22.89 6.61 6.84
N LEU A 185 21.96 7.51 6.53
CA LEU A 185 22.29 8.90 6.21
C LEU A 185 22.64 9.71 7.47
N SER A 186 23.48 10.72 7.32
CA SER A 186 23.58 11.78 8.33
C SER A 186 22.29 12.59 8.39
N ILE A 187 22.01 13.23 9.52
CA ILE A 187 20.80 14.10 9.68
C ILE A 187 20.73 15.12 8.56
N LYS A 188 21.84 15.80 8.26
CA LYS A 188 21.91 16.82 7.20
C LYS A 188 21.58 16.25 5.80
N ALA A 189 22.09 15.06 5.48
CA ALA A 189 21.80 14.41 4.21
C ALA A 189 20.33 13.97 4.11
N PHE A 190 19.74 13.53 5.23
CA PHE A 190 18.32 13.20 5.30
C PHE A 190 17.45 14.44 5.09
N GLU A 191 17.73 15.56 5.77
CA GLU A 191 17.00 16.82 5.61
C GLU A 191 17.07 17.32 4.16
N GLN A 192 18.24 17.22 3.52
CA GLN A 192 18.41 17.56 2.11
C GLN A 192 17.58 16.63 1.21
N GLY A 193 17.55 15.32 1.48
CA GLY A 193 16.76 14.36 0.70
C GLY A 193 15.25 14.56 0.85
N VAL A 194 14.79 15.07 2.00
CA VAL A 194 13.40 15.51 2.19
C VAL A 194 13.10 16.75 1.37
N GLU A 195 14.00 17.73 1.36
CA GLU A 195 13.83 19.00 0.66
C GLU A 195 13.81 18.82 -0.87
N ASP A 196 14.71 18.00 -1.41
CA ASP A 196 14.81 17.76 -2.86
C ASP A 196 13.89 16.63 -3.37
N GLY A 197 13.18 15.95 -2.46
CA GLY A 197 12.24 14.87 -2.80
C GLY A 197 12.88 13.55 -3.20
N SER A 198 14.17 13.36 -2.93
CA SER A 198 14.87 12.08 -3.18
C SER A 198 14.50 11.01 -2.14
N LEU A 199 14.04 11.41 -0.95
CA LEU A 199 13.45 10.52 0.04
C LEU A 199 11.92 10.51 -0.11
N ALA A 200 11.36 9.35 -0.46
CA ALA A 200 9.93 9.22 -0.71
C ALA A 200 9.11 9.02 0.58
N GLY A 201 9.69 8.34 1.57
CA GLY A 201 8.95 7.96 2.76
C GLY A 201 7.78 7.02 2.43
N HIS A 202 6.68 7.16 3.19
CA HIS A 202 5.45 6.39 3.00
C HIS A 202 4.39 7.20 2.23
N VAL A 203 3.79 6.60 1.22
CA VAL A 203 2.68 7.18 0.43
C VAL A 203 1.35 6.74 1.03
N GLY A 204 0.33 7.62 1.05
CA GLY A 204 -1.04 7.25 1.37
C GLY A 204 -1.66 7.90 2.62
N PHE A 205 -0.98 8.83 3.29
CA PHE A 205 -1.58 9.51 4.44
C PHE A 205 -2.79 10.39 4.09
N ALA A 206 -2.74 11.08 2.96
CA ALA A 206 -3.87 11.87 2.50
C ALA A 206 -5.09 10.99 2.20
N GLU A 207 -4.84 9.82 1.65
CA GLU A 207 -5.85 8.80 1.35
C GLU A 207 -6.49 8.26 2.62
N SER A 208 -5.69 7.86 3.60
CA SER A 208 -6.19 7.35 4.88
C SER A 208 -6.98 8.42 5.65
N VAL A 209 -6.47 9.66 5.72
CA VAL A 209 -7.18 10.79 6.32
C VAL A 209 -8.50 11.07 5.59
N GLY A 210 -8.48 11.05 4.26
CA GLY A 210 -9.66 11.26 3.41
C GLY A 210 -10.72 10.19 3.64
N MET A 211 -10.33 8.91 3.68
CA MET A 211 -11.23 7.78 3.93
C MET A 211 -11.92 7.88 5.30
N ILE A 212 -11.14 8.14 6.37
CA ILE A 212 -11.69 8.31 7.71
C ILE A 212 -12.63 9.51 7.77
N ALA A 213 -12.22 10.64 7.19
CA ALA A 213 -13.02 11.85 7.20
C ALA A 213 -14.37 11.66 6.47
N GLU A 214 -14.37 11.06 5.27
CA GLU A 214 -15.62 10.79 4.54
C GLU A 214 -16.54 9.86 5.34
N ALA A 215 -16.00 8.79 5.92
CA ALA A 215 -16.78 7.83 6.70
C ALA A 215 -17.42 8.46 7.95
N LEU A 216 -16.75 9.43 8.58
CA LEU A 216 -17.25 10.14 9.75
C LEU A 216 -18.05 11.42 9.43
N GLY A 217 -18.23 11.72 8.13
CA GLY A 217 -18.91 12.94 7.69
C GLY A 217 -18.15 14.22 7.99
N TRP A 218 -16.84 14.14 8.18
CA TRP A 218 -15.97 15.28 8.48
C TRP A 218 -15.45 15.92 7.18
N LYS A 219 -15.43 17.25 7.16
CA LYS A 219 -14.80 18.01 6.09
C LYS A 219 -13.43 18.47 6.57
N VAL A 220 -12.39 17.86 6.07
CA VAL A 220 -10.99 18.28 6.33
C VAL A 220 -10.74 19.62 5.65
N ASP A 221 -10.39 20.63 6.42
CA ASP A 221 -10.08 21.99 5.95
C ASP A 221 -8.57 22.19 5.79
N LYS A 222 -7.75 21.36 6.45
CA LYS A 222 -6.29 21.38 6.33
C LYS A 222 -5.72 19.98 6.51
N PHE A 223 -4.79 19.61 5.64
CA PHE A 223 -3.96 18.41 5.80
C PHE A 223 -2.49 18.82 5.87
N GLU A 224 -1.77 18.26 6.84
CA GLU A 224 -0.32 18.46 6.99
C GLU A 224 0.37 17.11 7.05
N GLN A 225 1.49 16.99 6.34
CA GLN A 225 2.36 15.82 6.39
C GLN A 225 3.78 16.25 6.73
N GLN A 226 4.43 15.50 7.61
CA GLN A 226 5.82 15.74 7.99
C GLN A 226 6.60 14.43 7.94
N MET A 227 7.88 14.54 7.61
CA MET A 227 8.84 13.46 7.65
C MET A 227 10.04 13.89 8.48
N LYS A 228 10.35 13.15 9.54
CA LYS A 228 11.45 13.44 10.48
C LYS A 228 12.37 12.24 10.60
N PRO A 229 13.70 12.43 10.69
CA PRO A 229 14.62 11.31 10.89
C PRO A 229 14.43 10.68 12.27
N ILE A 230 14.57 9.37 12.35
CA ILE A 230 14.79 8.64 13.60
C ILE A 230 16.28 8.42 13.72
N VAL A 231 16.92 9.18 14.61
CA VAL A 231 18.37 9.11 14.84
C VAL A 231 18.65 8.06 15.91
N THR A 232 19.57 7.15 15.66
CA THR A 232 19.94 6.11 16.63
C THR A 232 21.09 6.55 17.52
N THR A 233 21.08 6.10 18.78
CA THR A 233 22.18 6.31 19.73
C THR A 233 23.17 5.15 19.77
N VAL A 234 22.85 4.03 19.10
CA VAL A 234 23.67 2.83 19.00
C VAL A 234 23.82 2.39 17.55
N ASP A 235 24.86 1.66 17.23
CA ASP A 235 25.00 1.05 15.90
C ASP A 235 23.90 0.02 15.68
N ARG A 236 23.17 0.11 14.56
CA ARG A 236 22.11 -0.83 14.16
C ARG A 236 22.44 -1.44 12.81
N LYS A 237 22.21 -2.75 12.69
CA LYS A 237 22.50 -3.49 11.47
C LYS A 237 21.36 -4.47 11.17
N SER A 238 20.82 -4.36 9.97
CA SER A 238 19.89 -5.33 9.37
C SER A 238 20.54 -6.02 8.16
N PRO A 239 19.89 -7.01 7.53
CA PRO A 239 20.44 -7.65 6.33
C PRO A 239 20.77 -6.68 5.18
N TYR A 240 20.06 -5.55 5.09
CA TYR A 240 20.16 -4.60 3.96
C TYR A 240 20.44 -3.17 4.39
N GLY A 241 20.49 -2.86 5.68
CA GLY A 241 20.70 -1.51 6.20
C GLY A 241 21.68 -1.48 7.35
N PHE A 242 22.42 -0.36 7.48
CA PHE A 242 23.31 -0.09 8.59
C PHE A 242 23.23 1.39 8.95
N ALA A 243 23.07 1.69 10.24
CA ALA A 243 23.13 3.04 10.78
C ALA A 243 24.07 3.07 11.98
N LYS A 244 25.07 3.96 11.96
CA LYS A 244 25.93 4.21 13.11
C LYS A 244 25.21 5.04 14.15
N ALA A 245 25.70 5.00 15.39
CA ALA A 245 25.27 5.94 16.41
C ALA A 245 25.46 7.39 15.92
N GLY A 246 24.40 8.17 15.94
CA GLY A 246 24.31 9.52 15.40
C GLY A 246 23.73 9.63 13.97
N ASP A 247 23.61 8.51 13.25
CA ASP A 247 22.99 8.47 11.92
C ASP A 247 21.49 8.12 11.97
N VAL A 248 20.85 8.24 10.84
CA VAL A 248 19.42 7.95 10.66
C VAL A 248 19.19 6.44 10.58
N ALA A 249 18.41 5.89 11.51
CA ALA A 249 18.00 4.49 11.51
C ALA A 249 16.66 4.26 10.80
N GLY A 250 15.98 5.32 10.43
CA GLY A 250 14.68 5.29 9.78
C GLY A 250 13.96 6.63 9.84
N VAL A 251 12.66 6.60 9.60
CA VAL A 251 11.85 7.82 9.47
C VAL A 251 10.60 7.74 10.34
N ASN A 252 10.25 8.85 10.99
CA ASN A 252 8.94 9.05 11.59
C ASN A 252 8.12 9.99 10.68
N MET A 253 7.07 9.46 10.09
CA MET A 253 6.14 10.23 9.31
C MET A 253 4.85 10.50 10.08
N THR A 254 4.29 11.67 9.87
CA THR A 254 2.98 12.04 10.40
C THR A 254 2.11 12.61 9.29
N GLY A 255 0.79 12.31 9.35
CA GLY A 255 -0.23 12.91 8.50
C GLY A 255 -1.38 13.40 9.40
N GLN A 256 -1.70 14.69 9.35
CA GLN A 256 -2.62 15.34 10.27
C GLN A 256 -3.77 16.00 9.52
N GLY A 257 -4.99 15.55 9.83
CA GLY A 257 -6.23 16.12 9.28
C GLY A 257 -6.93 17.02 10.31
N TYR A 258 -7.19 18.26 9.90
CA TYR A 258 -7.87 19.26 10.71
C TYR A 258 -9.29 19.48 10.22
N VAL A 259 -10.22 19.64 11.16
CA VAL A 259 -11.63 19.95 10.89
C VAL A 259 -12.02 21.15 11.78
N ASN A 260 -12.47 22.23 11.15
CA ASN A 260 -12.74 23.52 11.82
C ASN A 260 -11.54 24.03 12.64
N GLY A 261 -10.33 23.82 12.11
CA GLY A 261 -9.07 24.21 12.76
C GLY A 261 -8.61 23.31 13.91
N GLU A 262 -9.35 22.27 14.28
CA GLU A 262 -8.97 21.30 15.30
C GLU A 262 -8.36 20.04 14.68
N LEU A 263 -7.29 19.51 15.28
CA LEU A 263 -6.71 18.22 14.90
C LEU A 263 -7.69 17.09 15.25
N LYS A 264 -8.27 16.48 14.22
CA LYS A 264 -9.24 15.39 14.36
C LYS A 264 -8.69 14.02 13.97
N ILE A 265 -7.77 13.97 13.00
CA ILE A 265 -7.16 12.73 12.54
C ILE A 265 -5.65 12.88 12.64
N ASP A 266 -5.01 12.01 13.40
CA ASP A 266 -3.57 12.03 13.66
C ASP A 266 -2.96 10.68 13.30
N MET A 267 -2.19 10.67 12.18
CA MET A 267 -1.51 9.50 11.66
C MET A 267 -0.05 9.57 12.04
N ILE A 268 0.49 8.52 12.68
CA ILE A 268 1.86 8.46 13.15
C ILE A 268 2.50 7.14 12.70
N HIS A 269 3.55 7.21 11.90
CA HIS A 269 4.17 6.01 11.32
C HIS A 269 5.70 6.02 11.42
N PRO A 270 6.25 5.68 12.60
CA PRO A 270 7.68 5.45 12.74
C PRO A 270 8.08 4.10 12.12
N GLN A 271 9.08 4.14 11.25
CA GLN A 271 9.65 3.00 10.55
C GLN A 271 11.17 3.06 10.70
N GLN A 272 11.80 2.02 11.20
CA GLN A 272 13.24 2.01 11.45
C GLN A 272 13.82 0.60 11.45
N ILE A 273 15.12 0.46 11.22
CA ILE A 273 15.81 -0.82 11.38
C ILE A 273 16.02 -1.11 12.87
N GLU A 274 15.93 -2.39 13.25
CA GLU A 274 16.21 -2.90 14.61
C GLU A 274 15.60 -2.00 15.73
N PRO A 275 14.27 -1.72 15.69
CA PRO A 275 13.65 -0.78 16.65
C PRO A 275 13.80 -1.21 18.11
N GLU A 276 13.86 -2.51 18.37
CA GLU A 276 13.95 -3.09 19.71
C GLU A 276 15.27 -2.75 20.42
N MET A 277 16.33 -2.43 19.67
CA MET A 277 17.61 -2.05 20.26
C MET A 277 17.56 -0.79 21.12
N GLU A 278 16.56 0.07 20.90
CA GLU A 278 16.29 1.25 21.74
C GLU A 278 14.87 1.21 22.36
N GLY A 279 14.38 0.00 22.64
CA GLY A 279 13.13 -0.21 23.37
C GLY A 279 11.86 0.16 22.62
N THR A 280 11.94 0.32 21.28
CA THR A 280 10.75 0.55 20.45
C THR A 280 10.17 -0.79 20.00
N HIS A 281 8.92 -1.05 20.38
CA HIS A 281 8.22 -2.27 19.96
C HIS A 281 7.36 -2.00 18.72
N THR A 282 7.39 -2.93 17.76
CA THR A 282 6.52 -2.90 16.58
C THR A 282 5.06 -3.18 16.97
N GLY A 283 4.12 -2.57 16.26
CA GLY A 283 2.70 -2.76 16.52
C GLY A 283 1.83 -1.70 15.86
N ASP A 284 0.54 -2.01 15.81
CA ASP A 284 -0.49 -1.13 15.28
C ASP A 284 -1.42 -0.70 16.42
N TYR A 285 -1.71 0.59 16.51
CA TYR A 285 -2.51 1.19 17.57
C TYR A 285 -3.57 2.10 16.94
N ILE A 286 -4.84 1.81 17.21
CA ILE A 286 -5.97 2.65 16.80
C ILE A 286 -6.65 3.15 18.06
N VAL A 287 -6.74 4.45 18.21
CA VAL A 287 -7.36 5.10 19.35
C VAL A 287 -8.42 6.08 18.83
N LEU A 288 -9.66 5.82 19.19
CA LEU A 288 -10.76 6.73 18.91
C LEU A 288 -11.24 7.35 20.23
N LYS A 289 -11.26 8.68 20.31
CA LYS A 289 -11.82 9.42 21.44
C LYS A 289 -13.25 9.82 21.13
N GLY A 290 -14.13 9.64 22.11
CA GLY A 290 -15.55 9.95 21.98
C GLY A 290 -16.41 9.18 22.96
N THR A 291 -17.55 8.65 22.53
CA THR A 291 -18.49 7.93 23.39
C THR A 291 -18.86 6.57 22.77
N PRO A 292 -18.46 5.45 23.39
CA PRO A 292 -17.34 5.32 24.33
C PRO A 292 -15.99 5.58 23.64
N ASN A 293 -14.89 5.67 24.41
CA ASN A 293 -13.54 5.61 23.82
C ASN A 293 -13.25 4.18 23.36
N VAL A 294 -12.56 4.04 22.24
CA VAL A 294 -12.14 2.76 21.65
C VAL A 294 -10.63 2.77 21.39
#